data_27deafc93906fd62e5fd38a88655970c
#
_entry.id   27deafc93906fd62e5fd38a88655970c
#
_cell.length_a   1.000
_cell.length_b   1.000
_cell.length_c   1.000
_cell.angle_alpha   90.00
_cell.angle_beta   90.00
_cell.angle_gamma   90.00
#
_symmetry.space_group_name_H-M   'P 1'
#
loop_
_entity.id
_entity.type
_entity.pdbx_description
1 polymer ?
#
loop_
_entity_poly.entity_id
_entity_poly.type
_entity_poly.pdbx_seq_one_letter_code
_entity_poly.pdbx_strand_id
1 'polypeptide(L)'
;MAGKSRSGDRGSVTVSFGAKFAQSDQFRNVFREGMALVEVAANYLDGDGRKEARKLRPPHSLAYATESMRLTTRLMQLASWLLIRRAVSEGELTLEQ
;
A
#
# COMPACT_ATOMS: atom_id res chain seq x y z
N MET A 1 -26.24 29.53 -14.58
CA MET A 1 -25.26 28.71 -13.98
C MET A 1 -25.28 27.29 -14.46
N ALA A 2 -26.43 26.67 -14.34
CA ALA A 2 -26.52 25.26 -14.71
C ALA A 2 -26.22 25.00 -16.16
N GLY A 3 -26.50 25.95 -17.01
CA GLY A 3 -26.34 25.74 -18.43
C GLY A 3 -24.93 25.73 -18.97
N LYS A 4 -23.99 26.18 -18.16
CA LYS A 4 -22.63 26.33 -18.68
C LYS A 4 -21.91 25.03 -18.92
N SER A 5 -22.40 23.97 -18.36
CA SER A 5 -21.63 22.73 -18.33
C SER A 5 -22.01 21.70 -19.36
N ARG A 6 -22.99 21.98 -20.18
CA ARG A 6 -23.47 20.97 -21.11
C ARG A 6 -22.45 20.49 -22.09
N SER A 7 -21.85 21.40 -22.81
CA SER A 7 -20.81 21.02 -23.77
C SER A 7 -19.53 20.63 -23.07
N GLY A 8 -19.27 21.23 -21.91
CA GLY A 8 -18.12 20.87 -21.09
C GLY A 8 -18.25 19.51 -20.47
N ASP A 9 -19.47 19.04 -20.25
CA ASP A 9 -19.72 17.77 -19.57
C ASP A 9 -19.14 16.59 -20.34
N ARG A 10 -19.28 16.57 -21.63
CA ARG A 10 -18.72 15.46 -22.42
C ARG A 10 -17.22 15.40 -22.35
N GLY A 11 -16.58 16.55 -22.49
CA GLY A 11 -15.14 16.63 -22.37
C GLY A 11 -14.66 16.26 -20.96
N SER A 12 -15.39 16.76 -19.94
CA SER A 12 -15.06 16.45 -18.56
C SER A 12 -15.20 14.96 -18.24
N VAL A 13 -16.26 14.34 -18.73
CA VAL A 13 -16.48 12.91 -18.50
C VAL A 13 -15.39 12.10 -19.16
N THR A 14 -15.01 12.43 -20.39
CA THR A 14 -13.97 11.72 -21.11
C THR A 14 -12.61 11.86 -20.42
N VAL A 15 -12.25 13.07 -20.03
CA VAL A 15 -11.00 13.34 -19.33
C VAL A 15 -10.99 12.62 -17.98
N SER A 16 -12.10 12.71 -17.25
CA SER A 16 -12.23 12.05 -15.94
C SER A 16 -12.09 10.54 -16.08
N PHE A 17 -12.69 9.97 -17.12
CA PHE A 17 -12.61 8.54 -17.37
C PHE A 17 -11.18 8.11 -17.67
N GLY A 18 -10.49 8.85 -18.52
CA GLY A 18 -9.10 8.58 -18.84
C GLY A 18 -8.18 8.74 -17.65
N ALA A 19 -8.42 9.75 -16.82
CA ALA A 19 -7.63 9.95 -15.60
C ALA A 19 -7.82 8.80 -14.63
N LYS A 20 -9.05 8.32 -14.46
CA LYS A 20 -9.32 7.19 -13.59
C LYS A 20 -8.66 5.92 -14.11
N PHE A 21 -8.68 5.73 -15.41
CA PHE A 21 -8.03 4.58 -16.02
C PHE A 21 -6.51 4.61 -15.77
N ALA A 22 -5.90 5.76 -15.98
CA ALA A 22 -4.47 5.94 -15.75
C ALA A 22 -4.11 5.75 -14.29
N GLN A 23 -4.92 6.29 -13.38
CA GLN A 23 -4.71 6.13 -11.95
C GLN A 23 -4.83 4.67 -11.54
N SER A 24 -5.78 3.95 -12.13
CA SER A 24 -5.97 2.53 -11.83
C SER A 24 -4.76 1.72 -12.27
N ASP A 25 -4.22 2.00 -13.46
CA ASP A 25 -3.01 1.34 -13.95
C ASP A 25 -1.81 1.67 -13.08
N GLN A 26 -1.63 2.94 -12.76
CA GLN A 26 -0.55 3.37 -11.89
C GLN A 26 -0.68 2.72 -10.53
N PHE A 27 -1.90 2.65 -10.01
CA PHE A 27 -2.13 2.04 -8.71
C PHE A 27 -1.79 0.54 -8.74
N ARG A 28 -2.14 -0.16 -9.79
CA ARG A 28 -1.80 -1.58 -9.91
C ARG A 28 -0.29 -1.80 -9.85
N ASN A 29 0.46 -0.92 -10.50
CA ASN A 29 1.91 -0.99 -10.47
C ASN A 29 2.44 -0.71 -9.06
N VAL A 30 1.94 0.33 -8.42
CA VAL A 30 2.33 0.68 -7.04
C VAL A 30 1.98 -0.47 -6.09
N PHE A 31 0.80 -1.04 -6.24
CA PHE A 31 0.38 -2.17 -5.42
C PHE A 31 1.33 -3.35 -5.57
N ARG A 32 1.65 -3.69 -6.81
CA ARG A 32 2.54 -4.82 -7.08
C ARG A 32 3.92 -4.60 -6.49
N GLU A 33 4.48 -3.42 -6.71
CA GLU A 33 5.79 -3.06 -6.18
C GLU A 33 5.79 -2.99 -4.67
N GLY A 34 4.74 -2.39 -4.11
CA GLY A 34 4.59 -2.27 -2.67
C GLY A 34 4.49 -3.61 -1.98
N MET A 35 3.67 -4.51 -2.52
CA MET A 35 3.53 -5.85 -1.94
C MET A 35 4.80 -6.66 -2.09
N ALA A 36 5.53 -6.48 -3.18
CA ALA A 36 6.82 -7.14 -3.35
C ALA A 36 7.82 -6.70 -2.28
N LEU A 37 7.85 -5.40 -1.98
CA LEU A 37 8.71 -4.87 -0.92
C LEU A 37 8.32 -5.37 0.45
N VAL A 38 7.02 -5.43 0.72
CA VAL A 38 6.51 -6.00 1.97
C VAL A 38 6.96 -7.45 2.12
N GLU A 39 6.86 -8.22 1.05
CA GLU A 39 7.25 -9.61 1.06
C GLU A 39 8.75 -9.78 1.31
N VAL A 40 9.58 -8.98 0.64
CA VAL A 40 11.03 -9.01 0.84
C VAL A 40 11.37 -8.69 2.29
N ALA A 41 10.76 -7.64 2.85
CA ALA A 41 11.02 -7.25 4.22
C ALA A 41 10.55 -8.30 5.21
N ALA A 42 9.37 -8.89 4.98
CA ALA A 42 8.84 -9.94 5.85
C ALA A 42 9.73 -11.18 5.82
N ASN A 43 10.19 -11.56 4.64
CA ASN A 43 11.10 -12.70 4.50
C ASN A 43 12.43 -12.45 5.20
N TYR A 44 12.95 -11.24 5.14
CA TYR A 44 14.16 -10.89 5.86
C TYR A 44 13.98 -11.05 7.36
N LEU A 45 12.88 -10.49 7.90
CA LEU A 45 12.61 -10.54 9.32
C LEU A 45 12.41 -11.97 9.83
N ASP A 46 11.81 -12.82 9.00
CA ASP A 46 11.55 -14.21 9.38
C ASP A 46 12.76 -15.11 9.17
N GLY A 47 13.68 -14.73 8.29
CA GLY A 47 14.87 -15.51 7.95
C GLY A 47 16.15 -14.91 8.51
N ASP A 48 16.86 -14.17 7.67
CA ASP A 48 18.19 -13.66 8.01
C ASP A 48 18.18 -12.71 9.19
N GLY A 49 17.14 -11.85 9.29
CA GLY A 49 17.03 -10.95 10.42
C GLY A 49 16.90 -11.69 11.73
N ARG A 50 16.13 -12.77 11.75
CA ARG A 50 15.99 -13.60 12.95
C ARG A 50 17.30 -14.26 13.34
N LYS A 51 18.06 -14.73 12.35
CA LYS A 51 19.37 -15.32 12.61
C LYS A 51 20.34 -14.29 13.19
N GLU A 52 20.33 -13.08 12.67
CA GLU A 52 21.15 -12.01 13.21
C GLU A 52 20.76 -11.66 14.63
N ALA A 53 19.45 -11.64 14.92
CA ALA A 53 18.95 -11.33 16.25
C ALA A 53 19.45 -12.33 17.29
N ARG A 54 19.56 -13.59 16.93
CA ARG A 54 20.02 -14.64 17.85
C ARG A 54 21.45 -14.49 18.30
N LYS A 55 22.23 -13.73 17.56
CA LYS A 55 23.63 -13.48 17.89
C LYS A 55 23.81 -12.32 18.86
N LEU A 56 22.76 -11.56 19.10
CA LEU A 56 22.83 -10.37 19.93
C LEU A 56 22.65 -10.73 21.41
N ARG A 57 23.28 -9.93 22.27
CA ARG A 57 23.15 -10.03 23.72
C ARG A 57 22.47 -8.78 24.26
N PRO A 58 21.81 -8.89 25.44
CA PRO A 58 21.24 -7.71 26.06
C PRO A 58 22.27 -6.62 26.31
N PRO A 59 21.93 -5.34 26.19
CA PRO A 59 20.59 -4.83 25.87
C PRO A 59 20.27 -4.76 24.39
N HIS A 60 21.20 -5.08 23.51
CA HIS A 60 21.00 -4.98 22.07
C HIS A 60 19.93 -5.92 21.54
N SER A 61 19.85 -7.13 22.12
CA SER A 61 18.81 -8.08 21.71
C SER A 61 17.42 -7.57 22.00
N LEU A 62 17.23 -6.88 23.13
CA LEU A 62 15.94 -6.31 23.46
C LEU A 62 15.57 -5.16 22.54
N ALA A 63 16.55 -4.29 22.25
CA ALA A 63 16.32 -3.18 21.32
C ALA A 63 15.96 -3.68 19.93
N TYR A 64 16.66 -4.71 19.46
CA TYR A 64 16.39 -5.32 18.16
C TYR A 64 14.98 -5.92 18.11
N ALA A 65 14.61 -6.65 19.17
CA ALA A 65 13.28 -7.27 19.24
C ALA A 65 12.18 -6.19 19.19
N THR A 66 12.35 -5.10 19.92
CA THR A 66 11.39 -4.00 19.93
C THR A 66 11.25 -3.37 18.54
N GLU A 67 12.37 -3.10 17.88
CA GLU A 67 12.35 -2.49 16.55
C GLU A 67 11.78 -3.45 15.50
N SER A 68 12.07 -4.74 15.62
CA SER A 68 11.50 -5.74 14.73
C SER A 68 9.99 -5.82 14.84
N MET A 69 9.46 -5.73 16.07
CA MET A 69 8.03 -5.72 16.30
C MET A 69 7.37 -4.48 15.71
N ARG A 70 8.01 -3.33 15.87
CA ARG A 70 7.52 -2.10 15.26
C ARG A 70 7.46 -2.21 13.73
N LEU A 71 8.54 -2.71 13.15
CA LEU A 71 8.63 -2.86 11.71
C LEU A 71 7.57 -3.83 11.21
N THR A 72 7.39 -4.95 11.89
CA THR A 72 6.35 -5.93 11.54
C THR A 72 4.97 -5.28 11.56
N THR A 73 4.67 -4.51 12.60
CA THR A 73 3.39 -3.81 12.70
C THR A 73 3.20 -2.84 11.54
N ARG A 74 4.23 -2.09 11.19
CA ARG A 74 4.16 -1.14 10.07
C ARG A 74 3.97 -1.86 8.73
N LEU A 75 4.63 -2.99 8.55
CA LEU A 75 4.45 -3.79 7.34
C LEU A 75 3.03 -4.31 7.22
N MET A 76 2.45 -4.76 8.32
CA MET A 76 1.06 -5.22 8.33
C MET A 76 0.09 -4.08 8.02
N GLN A 77 0.33 -2.90 8.58
CA GLN A 77 -0.49 -1.73 8.31
C GLN A 77 -0.38 -1.31 6.85
N LEU A 78 0.83 -1.32 6.29
CA LEU A 78 1.05 -0.97 4.90
C LEU A 78 0.35 -1.97 3.97
N ALA A 79 0.51 -3.26 4.23
CA ALA A 79 -0.14 -4.29 3.43
C ALA A 79 -1.66 -4.15 3.48
N SER A 80 -2.21 -3.90 4.67
CA SER A 80 -3.64 -3.69 4.83
C SER A 80 -4.11 -2.47 4.06
N TRP A 81 -3.36 -1.38 4.13
CA TRP A 81 -3.68 -0.15 3.39
C TRP A 81 -3.70 -0.42 1.88
N LEU A 82 -2.67 -1.11 1.38
CA LEU A 82 -2.59 -1.44 -0.04
C LEU A 82 -3.77 -2.30 -0.48
N LEU A 83 -4.15 -3.29 0.32
CA LEU A 83 -5.28 -4.18 0.00
C LEU A 83 -6.60 -3.43 -0.01
N ILE A 84 -6.81 -2.54 0.96
CA ILE A 84 -8.02 -1.73 1.02
C ILE A 84 -8.08 -0.79 -0.19
N ARG A 85 -6.97 -0.14 -0.50
CA ARG A 85 -6.93 0.77 -1.65
C ARG A 85 -7.15 0.03 -2.96
N ARG A 86 -6.66 -1.19 -3.06
CA ARG A 86 -6.93 -2.01 -4.24
C ARG A 86 -8.41 -2.33 -4.37
N ALA A 87 -9.04 -2.69 -3.27
CA ALA A 87 -10.47 -3.00 -3.27
C ALA A 87 -11.30 -1.77 -3.67
N VAL A 88 -10.92 -0.59 -3.16
CA VAL A 88 -11.58 0.66 -3.56
C VAL A 88 -11.36 0.93 -5.05
N SER A 89 -10.13 0.76 -5.53
CA SER A 89 -9.78 0.97 -6.93
C SER A 89 -10.55 0.05 -7.86
N GLU A 90 -10.80 -1.17 -7.43
CA GLU A 90 -11.53 -2.16 -8.24
C GLU A 90 -13.05 -2.07 -8.05
N GLY A 91 -13.51 -1.13 -7.23
CA GLY A 91 -14.94 -0.94 -7.01
C GLY A 91 -15.59 -1.92 -6.05
N GLU A 92 -14.78 -2.72 -5.36
CA GLU A 92 -15.31 -3.69 -4.39
C GLU A 92 -15.76 -3.04 -3.10
N LEU A 93 -15.13 -1.91 -2.73
CA LEU A 93 -15.45 -1.15 -1.53
C LEU A 93 -15.62 0.32 -1.89
N THR A 94 -16.39 1.03 -1.08
CA THR A 94 -16.42 2.48 -1.14
C THR A 94 -15.66 3.04 0.04
N LEU A 95 -15.24 4.31 -0.06
CA LEU A 95 -14.51 4.95 1.03
C LEU A 95 -15.36 5.15 2.27
N GLU A 96 -16.68 5.05 2.11
CA GLU A 96 -17.62 5.21 3.22
C GLU A 96 -17.86 3.91 3.99
N GLN A 97 -17.45 2.83 3.43
CA GLN A 97 -17.53 1.52 4.07
C GLN A 97 -16.25 1.24 4.90
#